data_8fb6acf831ee1f8064df39ebf17441e1
#
_entry.id   8fb6acf831ee1f8064df39ebf17441e1
#
_cell.length_a   1.000
_cell.length_b   1.000
_cell.length_c   1.000
_cell.angle_alpha   90.00
_cell.angle_beta   90.00
_cell.angle_gamma   90.00
#
_symmetry.space_group_name_H-M   'P 1'
#
loop_
_entity.id
_entity.type
_entity.pdbx_description
1 polymer ?
#
loop_
_entity_poly.entity_id
_entity_poly.type
_entity_poly.pdbx_seq_one_letter_code
_entity_poly.pdbx_strand_id
1 'polypeptide(L)'
;MYFTGFADEAGKEIDTQIRATKELGWRFIEARQVGDRNIHDLDDAAFDAVCEKLSQAGISVNCFGSTIANWGKAITDPFDSSLAEARRAIPRMKRLGTRLIRIMSFAVLKDRPPDDQMEEERFRRVGLLTRMFLDEGLQPVHENCMNYGGMGWTYTLRLLERCPGLKLVFDTGNPVFSDDRTKPPPYPKQSSWEFYQHVRDHVVYVHIKDGTWDPATGRIRYTFAGEGDGDVRRIVTDLLRRGYDGGFSIEPHLGAVFHDPTVETEAETRFRTYVEYGRRFARLVEECQKSLQQ
;
A
#
# COMPACT_ATOMS: atom_id res chain seq x y z
N MET A 1 0.24 16.38 7.80
CA MET A 1 0.00 15.34 6.79
C MET A 1 0.61 15.72 5.45
N TYR A 2 0.86 14.78 4.55
CA TYR A 2 1.41 15.00 3.22
C TYR A 2 0.78 14.04 2.19
N PHE A 3 0.88 14.43 0.90
CA PHE A 3 0.43 13.61 -0.21
C PHE A 3 1.60 12.93 -0.91
N THR A 4 1.36 11.74 -1.40
CA THR A 4 2.29 10.89 -2.16
C THR A 4 1.49 9.88 -3.00
N GLY A 5 2.15 8.97 -3.68
CA GLY A 5 1.47 7.90 -4.40
C GLY A 5 2.43 6.89 -5.01
N PHE A 6 1.88 5.77 -5.44
CA PHE A 6 2.56 4.81 -6.29
C PHE A 6 2.72 5.41 -7.70
N ALA A 7 3.75 6.25 -7.84
CA ALA A 7 3.94 7.03 -9.07
C ALA A 7 4.29 6.18 -10.30
N ASP A 8 4.66 4.90 -10.11
CA ASP A 8 4.78 3.91 -11.18
C ASP A 8 3.44 3.64 -11.89
N GLU A 9 2.30 4.02 -11.30
CA GLU A 9 1.01 4.06 -11.98
C GLU A 9 0.85 5.21 -12.97
N ALA A 10 1.63 6.27 -12.87
CA ALA A 10 1.74 7.30 -13.90
C ALA A 10 2.65 6.89 -15.06
N GLY A 11 3.66 6.07 -14.77
CA GLY A 11 4.61 5.54 -15.74
C GLY A 11 5.78 4.84 -15.06
N LYS A 12 6.32 3.82 -15.73
CA LYS A 12 7.37 2.96 -15.16
C LYS A 12 8.69 3.69 -14.94
N GLU A 13 9.02 4.66 -15.82
CA GLU A 13 10.29 5.35 -15.78
C GLU A 13 10.33 6.40 -14.66
N ILE A 14 11.42 6.48 -13.94
CA ILE A 14 11.58 7.41 -12.81
C ILE A 14 11.35 8.88 -13.23
N ASP A 15 11.73 9.26 -14.44
CA ASP A 15 11.49 10.63 -14.95
C ASP A 15 9.99 10.95 -15.07
N THR A 16 9.19 9.96 -15.50
CA THR A 16 7.74 10.09 -15.56
C THR A 16 7.12 10.18 -14.17
N GLN A 17 7.61 9.37 -13.23
CA GLN A 17 7.18 9.40 -11.83
C GLN A 17 7.47 10.76 -11.18
N ILE A 18 8.65 11.30 -11.39
CA ILE A 18 9.07 12.63 -10.94
C ILE A 18 8.17 13.71 -11.57
N ARG A 19 7.94 13.63 -12.88
CA ARG A 19 7.08 14.60 -13.61
C ARG A 19 5.67 14.63 -13.02
N ALA A 20 5.05 13.45 -12.81
CA ALA A 20 3.70 13.35 -12.25
C ALA A 20 3.62 13.94 -10.83
N THR A 21 4.61 13.62 -10.00
CA THR A 21 4.71 14.14 -8.63
C THR A 21 4.84 15.66 -8.60
N LYS A 22 5.69 16.24 -9.47
CA LYS A 22 5.85 17.70 -9.62
C LYS A 22 4.59 18.36 -10.15
N GLU A 23 3.90 17.75 -11.11
CA GLU A 23 2.65 18.31 -11.66
C GLU A 23 1.53 18.38 -10.62
N LEU A 24 1.53 17.48 -9.64
CA LEU A 24 0.66 17.52 -8.47
C LEU A 24 1.12 18.54 -7.40
N GLY A 25 2.29 19.13 -7.53
CA GLY A 25 2.91 19.98 -6.50
C GLY A 25 3.37 19.20 -5.26
N TRP A 26 3.51 17.88 -5.38
CA TRP A 26 3.93 17.01 -4.28
C TRP A 26 5.45 16.87 -4.22
N ARG A 27 5.93 16.39 -3.06
CA ARG A 27 7.37 16.27 -2.77
C ARG A 27 7.81 14.83 -2.54
N PHE A 28 6.86 13.89 -2.48
CA PHE A 28 7.11 12.51 -2.10
C PHE A 28 6.58 11.53 -3.14
N ILE A 29 7.32 10.45 -3.31
CA ILE A 29 6.92 9.25 -4.06
C ILE A 29 6.91 8.07 -3.09
N GLU A 30 5.89 7.24 -3.12
CA GLU A 30 5.98 5.87 -2.64
C GLU A 30 6.58 5.02 -3.75
N ALA A 31 7.83 4.56 -3.55
CA ALA A 31 8.56 3.85 -4.60
C ALA A 31 8.25 2.35 -4.55
N ARG A 32 7.59 1.85 -5.60
CA ARG A 32 7.31 0.43 -5.83
C ARG A 32 8.17 -0.10 -6.97
N GLN A 33 7.90 0.30 -8.20
CA GLN A 33 8.66 -0.08 -9.38
C GLN A 33 9.38 1.09 -10.04
N VAL A 34 10.56 0.80 -10.59
CA VAL A 34 11.24 1.64 -11.58
C VAL A 34 11.65 0.74 -12.73
N GLY A 35 11.18 1.04 -13.93
CA GLY A 35 11.19 0.09 -15.03
C GLY A 35 10.35 -1.14 -14.68
N ASP A 36 10.92 -2.32 -14.84
CA ASP A 36 10.25 -3.60 -14.55
C ASP A 36 10.72 -4.24 -13.22
N ARG A 37 11.42 -3.50 -12.36
CA ARG A 37 11.95 -4.02 -11.09
C ARG A 37 11.44 -3.23 -9.89
N ASN A 38 11.26 -3.92 -8.77
CA ASN A 38 11.02 -3.23 -7.51
C ASN A 38 12.23 -2.40 -7.12
N ILE A 39 12.02 -1.25 -6.46
CA ILE A 39 13.08 -0.31 -6.06
C ILE A 39 14.23 -1.00 -5.29
N HIS A 40 13.92 -1.98 -4.45
CA HIS A 40 14.94 -2.72 -3.69
C HIS A 40 15.65 -3.82 -4.49
N ASP A 41 15.20 -4.13 -5.72
CA ASP A 41 15.78 -5.15 -6.60
C ASP A 41 16.54 -4.58 -7.80
N LEU A 42 16.61 -3.26 -7.94
CA LEU A 42 17.45 -2.62 -8.94
C LEU A 42 18.91 -3.05 -8.75
N ASP A 43 19.70 -3.12 -9.80
CA ASP A 43 21.13 -3.19 -9.61
C ASP A 43 21.69 -1.85 -9.09
N ASP A 44 22.94 -1.85 -8.64
CA ASP A 44 23.50 -0.67 -7.95
C ASP A 44 23.60 0.54 -8.89
N ALA A 45 23.96 0.35 -10.17
CA ALA A 45 24.06 1.42 -11.14
C ALA A 45 22.69 2.06 -11.45
N ALA A 46 21.64 1.23 -11.61
CA ALA A 46 20.28 1.70 -11.82
C ALA A 46 19.75 2.42 -10.56
N PHE A 47 20.06 1.90 -9.38
CA PHE A 47 19.68 2.55 -8.12
C PHE A 47 20.40 3.88 -7.92
N ASP A 48 21.69 3.97 -8.27
CA ASP A 48 22.47 5.22 -8.25
C ASP A 48 21.84 6.28 -9.15
N ALA A 49 21.49 5.92 -10.39
CA ALA A 49 20.82 6.82 -11.32
C ALA A 49 19.45 7.31 -10.80
N VAL A 50 18.69 6.45 -10.14
CA VAL A 50 17.42 6.84 -9.48
C VAL A 50 17.67 7.86 -8.37
N CYS A 51 18.65 7.61 -7.49
CA CYS A 51 19.00 8.53 -6.40
C CYS A 51 19.41 9.91 -6.94
N GLU A 52 20.21 9.94 -8.00
CA GLU A 52 20.66 11.20 -8.62
C GLU A 52 19.48 12.00 -9.18
N LYS A 53 18.60 11.36 -9.98
CA LYS A 53 17.41 12.00 -10.56
C LYS A 53 16.45 12.53 -9.50
N LEU A 54 16.19 11.76 -8.45
CA LEU A 54 15.35 12.20 -7.32
C LEU A 54 15.95 13.41 -6.63
N SER A 55 17.26 13.39 -6.34
CA SER A 55 17.99 14.50 -5.73
C SER A 55 17.95 15.77 -6.57
N GLN A 56 18.26 15.68 -7.87
CA GLN A 56 18.20 16.80 -8.81
C GLN A 56 16.78 17.39 -8.92
N ALA A 57 15.77 16.53 -8.80
CA ALA A 57 14.37 16.94 -8.86
C ALA A 57 13.84 17.56 -7.55
N GLY A 58 14.53 17.37 -6.42
CA GLY A 58 14.06 17.74 -5.08
C GLY A 58 12.88 16.88 -4.62
N ILE A 59 12.78 15.64 -5.10
CA ILE A 59 11.75 14.65 -4.74
C ILE A 59 12.36 13.64 -3.79
N SER A 60 11.63 13.26 -2.75
CA SER A 60 12.03 12.26 -1.77
C SER A 60 11.16 11.00 -1.87
N VAL A 61 11.71 9.87 -1.45
CA VAL A 61 10.94 8.63 -1.28
C VAL A 61 10.51 8.52 0.17
N ASN A 62 9.20 8.52 0.43
CA ASN A 62 8.66 8.43 1.78
C ASN A 62 8.47 7.00 2.26
N CYS A 63 8.17 6.07 1.35
CA CYS A 63 7.92 4.67 1.65
C CYS A 63 8.40 3.77 0.51
N PHE A 64 8.95 2.60 0.83
CA PHE A 64 9.17 1.53 -0.15
C PHE A 64 7.93 0.64 -0.24
N GLY A 65 7.27 0.64 -1.38
CA GLY A 65 6.22 -0.32 -1.74
C GLY A 65 6.80 -1.68 -2.10
N SER A 66 7.38 -2.37 -1.09
CA SER A 66 8.14 -3.59 -1.33
C SER A 66 7.26 -4.80 -1.66
N THR A 67 7.88 -5.82 -2.23
CA THR A 67 7.27 -7.14 -2.48
C THR A 67 7.56 -8.15 -1.37
N ILE A 68 8.13 -7.71 -0.24
CA ILE A 68 8.51 -8.56 0.88
C ILE A 68 7.28 -9.23 1.47
N ALA A 69 7.28 -10.55 1.51
CA ALA A 69 6.18 -11.38 2.01
C ALA A 69 4.81 -11.08 1.38
N ASN A 70 4.78 -10.64 0.11
CA ASN A 70 3.56 -10.26 -0.58
C ASN A 70 2.65 -11.45 -0.92
N TRP A 71 1.48 -11.15 -1.47
CA TRP A 71 0.47 -12.13 -1.90
C TRP A 71 0.91 -13.05 -3.06
N GLY A 72 2.04 -12.78 -3.71
CA GLY A 72 2.66 -13.68 -4.70
C GLY A 72 3.58 -14.73 -4.08
N LYS A 73 3.80 -14.72 -2.76
CA LYS A 73 4.67 -15.66 -2.03
C LYS A 73 3.86 -16.50 -1.07
N ALA A 74 3.98 -17.83 -1.19
CA ALA A 74 3.32 -18.73 -0.24
C ALA A 74 4.09 -18.81 1.09
N ILE A 75 3.38 -19.01 2.20
CA ILE A 75 4.03 -19.23 3.50
C ILE A 75 4.87 -20.53 3.52
N THR A 76 4.58 -21.45 2.61
CA THR A 76 5.32 -22.71 2.44
C THR A 76 6.61 -22.55 1.64
N ASP A 77 6.81 -21.42 0.95
CA ASP A 77 8.02 -21.17 0.19
C ASP A 77 9.22 -20.97 1.12
N PRO A 78 10.47 -21.16 0.63
CA PRO A 78 11.67 -20.84 1.37
C PRO A 78 11.68 -19.37 1.82
N PHE A 79 11.96 -19.14 3.11
CA PHE A 79 11.94 -17.79 3.68
C PHE A 79 13.13 -16.93 3.26
N ASP A 80 14.20 -17.55 2.79
CA ASP A 80 15.45 -16.88 2.43
C ASP A 80 15.28 -15.78 1.38
N SER A 81 14.33 -15.92 0.46
CA SER A 81 14.01 -14.90 -0.53
C SER A 81 13.56 -13.58 0.13
N SER A 82 12.61 -13.65 1.07
CA SER A 82 12.14 -12.47 1.80
C SER A 82 13.22 -11.85 2.70
N LEU A 83 14.08 -12.68 3.29
CA LEU A 83 15.25 -12.18 4.05
C LEU A 83 16.25 -11.47 3.15
N ALA A 84 16.51 -12.00 1.95
CA ALA A 84 17.40 -11.38 0.99
C ALA A 84 16.86 -10.03 0.49
N GLU A 85 15.56 -9.94 0.21
CA GLU A 85 14.90 -8.68 -0.13
C GLU A 85 15.03 -7.63 0.99
N ALA A 86 14.79 -8.02 2.25
CA ALA A 86 14.94 -7.12 3.38
C ALA A 86 16.38 -6.61 3.53
N ARG A 87 17.38 -7.49 3.38
CA ARG A 87 18.80 -7.12 3.41
C ARG A 87 19.20 -6.16 2.29
N ARG A 88 18.58 -6.24 1.11
CA ARG A 88 18.80 -5.28 0.02
C ARG A 88 18.07 -3.96 0.24
N ALA A 89 16.86 -4.00 0.78
CA ALA A 89 16.04 -2.81 1.03
C ALA A 89 16.66 -1.88 2.07
N ILE A 90 17.17 -2.42 3.18
CA ILE A 90 17.69 -1.64 4.32
C ILE A 90 18.74 -0.59 3.91
N PRO A 91 19.88 -0.93 3.28
CA PRO A 91 20.89 0.07 2.91
C PRO A 91 20.36 1.09 1.90
N ARG A 92 19.46 0.69 1.01
CA ARG A 92 18.85 1.58 0.00
C ARG A 92 17.90 2.59 0.62
N MET A 93 17.09 2.16 1.58
CA MET A 93 16.24 3.05 2.36
C MET A 93 17.07 4.08 3.13
N LYS A 94 18.14 3.65 3.79
CA LYS A 94 19.06 4.56 4.50
C LYS A 94 19.68 5.59 3.57
N ARG A 95 20.11 5.19 2.40
CA ARG A 95 20.70 6.09 1.40
C ARG A 95 19.72 7.14 0.89
N LEU A 96 18.44 6.78 0.71
CA LEU A 96 17.38 7.71 0.30
C LEU A 96 16.76 8.50 1.48
N GLY A 97 17.14 8.19 2.73
CA GLY A 97 16.52 8.77 3.91
C GLY A 97 15.08 8.31 4.13
N THR A 98 14.66 7.22 3.47
CA THR A 98 13.33 6.65 3.58
C THR A 98 13.18 5.89 4.89
N ARG A 99 12.10 6.13 5.62
CA ARG A 99 11.87 5.50 6.93
C ARG A 99 10.81 4.39 6.91
N LEU A 100 9.83 4.46 6.02
CA LEU A 100 8.74 3.48 5.92
C LEU A 100 9.02 2.43 4.86
N ILE A 101 8.64 1.19 5.15
CA ILE A 101 8.60 0.11 4.18
C ILE A 101 7.35 -0.71 4.35
N ARG A 102 6.60 -0.91 3.26
CA ARG A 102 5.48 -1.84 3.25
C ARG A 102 6.00 -3.27 3.20
N ILE A 103 5.53 -4.09 4.13
CA ILE A 103 5.65 -5.56 4.10
C ILE A 103 4.27 -6.18 4.18
N MET A 104 4.15 -7.45 3.81
CA MET A 104 2.90 -8.20 3.88
C MET A 104 3.05 -9.45 4.76
N SER A 105 2.07 -10.35 4.73
CA SER A 105 2.03 -11.55 5.58
C SER A 105 1.81 -12.84 4.77
N PHE A 106 2.34 -12.89 3.54
CA PHE A 106 2.26 -13.96 2.56
C PHE A 106 0.83 -14.22 2.04
N ALA A 107 0.73 -14.93 0.92
CA ALA A 107 -0.52 -15.30 0.29
C ALA A 107 -1.45 -16.08 1.23
N VAL A 108 -2.75 -15.89 1.08
CA VAL A 108 -3.75 -16.74 1.70
C VAL A 108 -3.67 -18.13 1.09
N LEU A 109 -3.66 -19.18 1.93
CA LEU A 109 -3.76 -20.58 1.49
C LEU A 109 -5.23 -20.85 1.13
N LYS A 110 -5.52 -20.80 -0.18
CA LYS A 110 -6.91 -20.90 -0.70
C LYS A 110 -7.52 -22.28 -0.54
N ASP A 111 -6.69 -23.31 -0.46
CA ASP A 111 -7.01 -24.72 -0.26
C ASP A 111 -7.22 -25.11 1.21
N ARG A 112 -7.05 -24.15 2.12
CA ARG A 112 -7.20 -24.35 3.56
C ARG A 112 -8.26 -23.44 4.15
N PRO A 113 -8.94 -23.88 5.22
CA PRO A 113 -9.91 -23.05 5.91
C PRO A 113 -9.25 -21.85 6.61
N PRO A 114 -10.03 -20.83 6.98
CA PRO A 114 -9.51 -19.61 7.60
C PRO A 114 -8.75 -19.80 8.93
N ASP A 115 -9.02 -20.88 9.65
CA ASP A 115 -8.38 -21.25 10.91
C ASP A 115 -7.13 -22.14 10.74
N ASP A 116 -6.82 -22.56 9.50
CA ASP A 116 -5.60 -23.32 9.15
C ASP A 116 -4.75 -22.54 8.13
N GLN A 117 -4.23 -21.41 8.52
CA GLN A 117 -3.41 -20.54 7.66
C GLN A 117 -1.92 -20.53 8.06
N MET A 118 -1.45 -21.51 8.81
CA MET A 118 -0.07 -21.58 9.33
C MET A 118 0.31 -20.30 10.12
N GLU A 119 -0.55 -19.83 10.99
CA GLU A 119 -0.42 -18.56 11.70
C GLU A 119 0.91 -18.42 12.44
N GLU A 120 1.32 -19.42 13.20
CA GLU A 120 2.57 -19.36 14.00
C GLU A 120 3.80 -19.15 13.10
N GLU A 121 3.87 -19.80 11.95
CA GLU A 121 4.97 -19.58 11.01
C GLU A 121 4.91 -18.18 10.37
N ARG A 122 3.71 -17.66 10.09
CA ARG A 122 3.55 -16.28 9.61
C ARG A 122 4.03 -15.28 10.66
N PHE A 123 3.60 -15.44 11.90
CA PHE A 123 4.01 -14.57 13.00
C PHE A 123 5.53 -14.62 13.21
N ARG A 124 6.12 -15.82 13.16
CA ARG A 124 7.58 -16.00 13.25
C ARG A 124 8.31 -15.23 12.13
N ARG A 125 7.90 -15.42 10.86
CA ARG A 125 8.55 -14.79 9.70
C ARG A 125 8.34 -13.28 9.67
N VAL A 126 7.11 -12.82 9.82
CA VAL A 126 6.79 -11.38 9.81
C VAL A 126 7.43 -10.69 11.03
N GLY A 127 7.41 -11.32 12.20
CA GLY A 127 8.09 -10.80 13.39
C GLY A 127 9.61 -10.68 13.21
N LEU A 128 10.25 -11.63 12.52
CA LEU A 128 11.68 -11.54 12.20
C LEU A 128 11.96 -10.39 11.22
N LEU A 129 11.18 -10.28 10.13
CA LEU A 129 11.30 -9.15 9.18
C LEU A 129 11.09 -7.81 9.89
N THR A 130 10.08 -7.73 10.75
CA THR A 130 9.80 -6.52 11.54
C THR A 130 11.01 -6.10 12.38
N ARG A 131 11.61 -7.03 13.12
CA ARG A 131 12.81 -6.75 13.92
C ARG A 131 13.99 -6.30 13.06
N MET A 132 14.24 -6.96 11.91
CA MET A 132 15.33 -6.57 11.01
C MET A 132 15.26 -5.09 10.60
N PHE A 133 14.06 -4.56 10.34
CA PHE A 133 13.89 -3.14 10.00
C PHE A 133 13.98 -2.24 11.22
N LEU A 134 13.35 -2.61 12.34
CA LEU A 134 13.37 -1.82 13.57
C LEU A 134 14.78 -1.67 14.15
N ASP A 135 15.59 -2.73 14.13
CA ASP A 135 16.98 -2.72 14.58
C ASP A 135 17.85 -1.72 13.80
N GLU A 136 17.42 -1.40 12.57
CA GLU A 136 18.07 -0.42 11.68
C GLU A 136 17.43 0.98 11.73
N GLY A 137 16.48 1.21 12.65
CA GLY A 137 15.75 2.47 12.81
C GLY A 137 14.71 2.74 11.72
N LEU A 138 14.27 1.71 11.01
CA LEU A 138 13.27 1.77 9.95
C LEU A 138 11.94 1.22 10.45
N GLN A 139 10.83 1.76 9.95
CA GLN A 139 9.48 1.36 10.36
C GLN A 139 8.81 0.51 9.29
N PRO A 140 8.66 -0.79 9.52
CA PRO A 140 7.82 -1.62 8.67
C PRO A 140 6.34 -1.35 8.94
N VAL A 141 5.55 -1.30 7.84
CA VAL A 141 4.10 -1.15 7.85
C VAL A 141 3.46 -2.31 7.09
N HIS A 142 2.43 -2.91 7.66
CA HIS A 142 1.69 -4.01 7.02
C HIS A 142 0.46 -3.48 6.29
N GLU A 143 0.22 -3.97 5.08
CA GLU A 143 -0.95 -3.60 4.28
C GLU A 143 -2.07 -4.64 4.39
N ASN A 144 -3.31 -4.18 4.57
CA ASN A 144 -4.54 -4.98 4.46
C ASN A 144 -4.86 -5.27 2.99
N CYS A 145 -4.15 -6.22 2.40
CA CYS A 145 -4.22 -6.59 1.00
C CYS A 145 -4.58 -8.09 0.85
N MET A 146 -4.39 -8.69 -0.33
CA MET A 146 -4.65 -10.11 -0.61
C MET A 146 -3.67 -11.06 0.09
N ASN A 147 -3.44 -10.86 1.37
CA ASN A 147 -2.54 -11.63 2.23
C ASN A 147 -3.25 -12.05 3.51
N TYR A 148 -2.57 -12.79 4.39
CA TYR A 148 -3.16 -13.27 5.64
C TYR A 148 -3.81 -12.15 6.48
N GLY A 149 -3.11 -11.04 6.73
CA GLY A 149 -3.67 -9.93 7.51
C GLY A 149 -4.88 -9.27 6.85
N GLY A 150 -4.99 -9.33 5.51
CA GLY A 150 -6.13 -8.82 4.76
C GLY A 150 -7.36 -9.73 4.73
N MET A 151 -7.32 -10.90 5.36
CA MET A 151 -8.47 -11.81 5.46
C MET A 151 -9.63 -11.26 6.31
N GLY A 152 -9.37 -10.20 7.08
CA GLY A 152 -10.30 -9.51 7.95
C GLY A 152 -9.57 -8.80 9.08
N TRP A 153 -10.18 -7.81 9.70
CA TRP A 153 -9.54 -7.00 10.73
C TRP A 153 -9.03 -7.81 11.93
N THR A 154 -9.65 -8.93 12.28
CA THR A 154 -9.19 -9.81 13.37
C THR A 154 -7.83 -10.43 13.08
N TYR A 155 -7.55 -10.79 11.81
CA TYR A 155 -6.25 -11.34 11.39
C TYR A 155 -5.16 -10.26 11.44
N THR A 156 -5.48 -9.04 11.06
CA THR A 156 -4.58 -7.90 11.22
C THR A 156 -4.24 -7.66 12.70
N LEU A 157 -5.23 -7.64 13.59
CA LEU A 157 -4.97 -7.40 15.02
C LEU A 157 -4.12 -8.51 15.64
N ARG A 158 -4.38 -9.78 15.33
CA ARG A 158 -3.53 -10.91 15.77
C ARG A 158 -2.10 -10.77 15.26
N LEU A 159 -1.92 -10.35 14.00
CA LEU A 159 -0.59 -10.13 13.43
C LEU A 159 0.16 -9.02 14.19
N LEU A 160 -0.50 -7.90 14.50
CA LEU A 160 0.10 -6.80 15.24
C LEU A 160 0.46 -7.18 16.67
N GLU A 161 -0.39 -7.93 17.35
CA GLU A 161 -0.13 -8.45 18.69
C GLU A 161 1.11 -9.36 18.71
N ARG A 162 1.23 -10.25 17.70
CA ARG A 162 2.30 -11.24 17.61
C ARG A 162 3.59 -10.71 16.98
N CYS A 163 3.56 -9.55 16.34
CA CYS A 163 4.70 -8.89 15.71
C CYS A 163 4.91 -7.49 16.31
N PRO A 164 5.44 -7.37 17.54
CA PRO A 164 5.61 -6.09 18.22
C PRO A 164 6.42 -5.09 17.41
N GLY A 165 5.93 -3.83 17.33
CA GLY A 165 6.55 -2.75 16.57
C GLY A 165 6.12 -2.67 15.10
N LEU A 166 5.43 -3.67 14.56
CA LEU A 166 4.77 -3.55 13.27
C LEU A 166 3.64 -2.52 13.37
N LYS A 167 3.51 -1.66 12.36
CA LYS A 167 2.43 -0.68 12.20
C LYS A 167 1.60 -0.99 10.96
N LEU A 168 0.57 -0.19 10.69
CA LEU A 168 -0.26 -0.38 9.51
C LEU A 168 -0.12 0.73 8.50
N VAL A 169 -0.07 0.34 7.23
CA VAL A 169 -0.60 1.11 6.12
C VAL A 169 -2.00 0.57 5.83
N PHE A 170 -3.02 1.43 5.95
CA PHE A 170 -4.40 1.05 5.68
C PHE A 170 -4.78 1.42 4.25
N ASP A 171 -5.13 0.43 3.44
CA ASP A 171 -5.67 0.63 2.10
C ASP A 171 -7.21 0.69 2.17
N THR A 172 -7.78 1.77 1.64
CA THR A 172 -9.23 2.04 1.70
C THR A 172 -10.04 1.18 0.72
N GLY A 173 -9.47 0.73 -0.39
CA GLY A 173 -10.16 -0.05 -1.42
C GLY A 173 -10.09 -1.56 -1.23
N ASN A 174 -8.98 -2.07 -0.71
CA ASN A 174 -8.76 -3.52 -0.61
C ASN A 174 -9.88 -4.29 0.11
N PRO A 175 -10.51 -3.79 1.20
CA PRO A 175 -11.62 -4.48 1.83
C PRO A 175 -12.81 -4.70 0.90
N VAL A 176 -13.14 -3.74 0.04
CA VAL A 176 -14.27 -3.82 -0.92
C VAL A 176 -14.11 -5.03 -1.86
N PHE A 177 -12.86 -5.42 -2.16
CA PHE A 177 -12.54 -6.49 -3.10
C PHE A 177 -12.20 -7.81 -2.43
N SER A 178 -11.92 -7.80 -1.13
CA SER A 178 -11.47 -8.94 -0.36
C SER A 178 -12.61 -9.63 0.39
N ASP A 179 -12.55 -10.96 0.43
CA ASP A 179 -13.51 -11.74 1.20
C ASP A 179 -13.30 -11.56 2.71
N ASP A 180 -14.38 -11.35 3.45
CA ASP A 180 -14.37 -11.37 4.91
C ASP A 180 -14.35 -12.80 5.43
N ARG A 181 -13.17 -13.30 5.69
CA ARG A 181 -12.97 -14.67 6.19
C ARG A 181 -13.22 -14.83 7.70
N THR A 182 -13.71 -13.78 8.36
CA THR A 182 -14.25 -13.85 9.71
C THR A 182 -15.71 -14.35 9.73
N LYS A 183 -16.35 -14.39 8.56
CA LYS A 183 -17.73 -14.85 8.36
C LYS A 183 -17.76 -16.26 7.75
N PRO A 184 -18.89 -16.97 7.83
CA PRO A 184 -19.04 -18.25 7.14
C PRO A 184 -19.10 -18.07 5.61
N PRO A 185 -18.72 -19.13 4.84
CA PRO A 185 -18.89 -19.10 3.40
C PRO A 185 -20.39 -19.17 3.01
N PRO A 186 -20.80 -18.59 1.85
CA PRO A 186 -19.92 -17.82 0.95
C PRO A 186 -19.51 -16.51 1.61
N TYR A 187 -18.20 -16.24 1.59
CA TYR A 187 -17.66 -15.08 2.27
C TYR A 187 -18.18 -13.77 1.64
N PRO A 188 -18.80 -12.86 2.40
CA PRO A 188 -19.14 -11.53 1.90
C PRO A 188 -17.86 -10.72 1.67
N LYS A 189 -17.95 -9.63 0.89
CA LYS A 189 -16.89 -8.64 0.86
C LYS A 189 -16.83 -7.85 2.16
N GLN A 190 -15.63 -7.36 2.49
CA GLN A 190 -15.40 -6.60 3.72
C GLN A 190 -15.92 -5.16 3.58
N SER A 191 -16.26 -4.55 4.70
CA SER A 191 -16.50 -3.11 4.78
C SER A 191 -15.20 -2.38 5.13
N SER A 192 -14.80 -1.41 4.30
CA SER A 192 -13.61 -0.60 4.55
C SER A 192 -13.75 0.21 5.84
N TRP A 193 -14.94 0.73 6.11
CA TRP A 193 -15.19 1.46 7.34
C TRP A 193 -15.13 0.57 8.59
N GLU A 194 -15.78 -0.59 8.58
CA GLU A 194 -15.73 -1.52 9.71
C GLU A 194 -14.29 -1.97 9.99
N PHE A 195 -13.54 -2.37 8.95
CA PHE A 195 -12.15 -2.75 9.08
C PHE A 195 -11.33 -1.61 9.69
N TYR A 196 -11.41 -0.41 9.11
CA TYR A 196 -10.72 0.78 9.59
C TYR A 196 -11.00 1.07 11.06
N GLN A 197 -12.27 1.04 11.49
CA GLN A 197 -12.65 1.32 12.88
C GLN A 197 -11.95 0.43 13.89
N HIS A 198 -11.73 -0.85 13.54
CA HIS A 198 -11.06 -1.81 14.42
C HIS A 198 -9.54 -1.64 14.47
N VAL A 199 -8.91 -1.13 13.42
CA VAL A 199 -7.45 -1.07 13.31
C VAL A 199 -6.86 0.34 13.36
N ARG A 200 -7.70 1.37 13.37
CA ARG A 200 -7.31 2.78 13.17
C ARG A 200 -6.24 3.31 14.13
N ASP A 201 -6.16 2.77 15.35
CA ASP A 201 -5.17 3.18 16.34
C ASP A 201 -3.74 2.70 15.99
N HIS A 202 -3.61 1.80 15.05
CA HIS A 202 -2.35 1.27 14.54
C HIS A 202 -1.93 1.87 13.18
N VAL A 203 -2.80 2.65 12.56
CA VAL A 203 -2.59 3.23 11.21
C VAL A 203 -1.63 4.41 11.30
N VAL A 204 -0.50 4.30 10.61
CA VAL A 204 0.50 5.37 10.49
C VAL A 204 0.66 5.88 9.06
N TYR A 205 0.08 5.16 8.09
CA TYR A 205 0.15 5.46 6.68
C TYR A 205 -1.12 4.96 5.97
N VAL A 206 -1.55 5.61 4.90
CA VAL A 206 -2.81 5.27 4.24
C VAL A 206 -2.63 5.19 2.73
N HIS A 207 -3.08 4.07 2.15
CA HIS A 207 -3.28 3.94 0.71
C HIS A 207 -4.70 4.34 0.34
N ILE A 208 -4.81 5.20 -0.66
CA ILE A 208 -6.08 5.70 -1.18
C ILE A 208 -6.38 5.03 -2.49
N LYS A 209 -7.23 4.05 -2.41
CA LYS A 209 -7.81 3.31 -3.52
C LYS A 209 -9.33 3.26 -3.33
N ASP A 210 -10.08 3.24 -4.41
CA ASP A 210 -11.53 3.12 -4.34
C ASP A 210 -12.08 2.34 -5.53
N GLY A 211 -13.27 1.82 -5.36
CA GLY A 211 -13.97 1.06 -6.39
C GLY A 211 -15.20 0.37 -5.87
N THR A 212 -15.86 -0.36 -6.75
CA THR A 212 -17.06 -1.13 -6.47
C THR A 212 -16.87 -2.60 -6.83
N TRP A 213 -17.53 -3.47 -6.09
CA TRP A 213 -17.65 -4.88 -6.41
C TRP A 213 -19.03 -5.18 -6.97
N ASP A 214 -19.07 -5.80 -8.14
CA ASP A 214 -20.35 -6.28 -8.73
C ASP A 214 -20.55 -7.76 -8.40
N PRO A 215 -21.46 -8.10 -7.50
CA PRO A 215 -21.71 -9.50 -7.12
C PRO A 215 -22.33 -10.35 -8.25
N ALA A 216 -23.00 -9.70 -9.23
CA ALA A 216 -23.61 -10.41 -10.34
C ALA A 216 -22.58 -10.91 -11.36
N THR A 217 -21.52 -10.14 -11.57
CA THR A 217 -20.46 -10.47 -12.55
C THR A 217 -19.15 -10.91 -11.92
N GLY A 218 -18.98 -10.71 -10.60
CA GLY A 218 -17.72 -10.97 -9.89
C GLY A 218 -16.59 -10.03 -10.30
N ARG A 219 -16.91 -8.82 -10.78
CA ARG A 219 -15.94 -7.87 -11.31
C ARG A 219 -15.69 -6.72 -10.36
N ILE A 220 -14.44 -6.30 -10.31
CA ILE A 220 -14.00 -5.06 -9.67
C ILE A 220 -14.08 -3.94 -10.71
N ARG A 221 -14.60 -2.79 -10.31
CA ARG A 221 -14.51 -1.54 -11.06
C ARG A 221 -13.84 -0.49 -10.18
N TYR A 222 -12.62 -0.11 -10.51
CA TYR A 222 -11.92 0.98 -9.84
C TYR A 222 -12.56 2.32 -10.17
N THR A 223 -12.57 3.24 -9.21
CA THR A 223 -13.17 4.58 -9.31
C THR A 223 -12.22 5.63 -8.76
N PHE A 224 -12.51 6.90 -9.00
CA PHE A 224 -11.84 7.97 -8.25
C PHE A 224 -12.19 7.89 -6.77
N ALA A 225 -11.29 8.39 -5.93
CA ALA A 225 -11.46 8.39 -4.48
C ALA A 225 -12.76 9.10 -4.06
N GLY A 226 -13.58 8.41 -3.30
CA GLY A 226 -14.89 8.86 -2.83
C GLY A 226 -16.05 8.58 -3.79
N GLU A 227 -15.82 7.90 -4.92
CA GLU A 227 -16.84 7.52 -5.91
C GLU A 227 -17.18 6.01 -5.85
N GLY A 228 -16.52 5.25 -4.99
CA GLY A 228 -16.73 3.81 -4.79
C GLY A 228 -17.26 3.48 -3.40
N ASP A 229 -17.09 2.22 -3.03
CA ASP A 229 -17.58 1.64 -1.77
C ASP A 229 -16.50 1.61 -0.66
N GLY A 230 -15.34 2.26 -0.90
CA GLY A 230 -14.18 2.28 0.03
C GLY A 230 -14.35 3.19 1.24
N ASP A 231 -15.50 3.87 1.41
CA ASP A 231 -15.75 4.82 2.50
C ASP A 231 -14.66 5.91 2.65
N VAL A 232 -13.97 6.24 1.55
CA VAL A 232 -12.77 7.10 1.55
C VAL A 232 -13.02 8.42 2.27
N ARG A 233 -14.10 9.13 1.94
CA ARG A 233 -14.45 10.43 2.57
C ARG A 233 -14.62 10.28 4.07
N ARG A 234 -15.31 9.24 4.51
CA ARG A 234 -15.59 8.97 5.92
C ARG A 234 -14.31 8.65 6.70
N ILE A 235 -13.44 7.81 6.13
CA ILE A 235 -12.17 7.42 6.72
C ILE A 235 -11.24 8.63 6.82
N VAL A 236 -11.10 9.41 5.74
CA VAL A 236 -10.28 10.63 5.73
C VAL A 236 -10.79 11.63 6.77
N THR A 237 -12.08 11.83 6.87
CA THR A 237 -12.68 12.74 7.88
C THR A 237 -12.37 12.29 9.31
N ASP A 238 -12.47 10.99 9.61
CA ASP A 238 -12.14 10.47 10.94
C ASP A 238 -10.65 10.60 11.26
N LEU A 239 -9.77 10.27 10.29
CA LEU A 239 -8.32 10.45 10.42
C LEU A 239 -7.96 11.91 10.75
N LEU A 240 -8.51 12.87 9.99
CA LEU A 240 -8.26 14.30 10.22
C LEU A 240 -8.77 14.77 11.58
N ARG A 241 -9.97 14.33 11.98
CA ARG A 241 -10.54 14.63 13.31
C ARG A 241 -9.67 14.10 14.45
N ARG A 242 -8.98 12.99 14.23
CA ARG A 242 -8.08 12.35 15.19
C ARG A 242 -6.66 12.93 15.16
N GLY A 243 -6.41 13.96 14.34
CA GLY A 243 -5.10 14.61 14.24
C GLY A 243 -4.07 13.84 13.43
N TYR A 244 -4.51 13.03 12.46
CA TYR A 244 -3.60 12.30 11.58
C TYR A 244 -2.66 13.26 10.82
N ASP A 245 -1.36 13.05 10.93
CA ASP A 245 -0.30 13.83 10.29
C ASP A 245 0.59 13.03 9.32
N GLY A 246 0.24 11.77 9.09
CA GLY A 246 0.94 10.86 8.19
C GLY A 246 0.72 11.14 6.70
N GLY A 247 1.15 10.21 5.86
CA GLY A 247 1.03 10.29 4.41
C GLY A 247 -0.25 9.67 3.88
N PHE A 248 -0.86 10.33 2.89
CA PHE A 248 -1.87 9.75 2.02
C PHE A 248 -1.23 9.41 0.68
N SER A 249 -1.19 8.13 0.34
CA SER A 249 -0.60 7.60 -0.87
C SER A 249 -1.67 7.12 -1.84
N ILE A 250 -1.78 7.76 -3.01
CA ILE A 250 -2.76 7.31 -4.00
C ILE A 250 -2.30 6.05 -4.72
N GLU A 251 -3.25 5.13 -4.93
CA GLU A 251 -3.11 3.89 -5.71
C GLU A 251 -4.33 3.74 -6.64
N PRO A 252 -4.41 4.51 -7.73
CA PRO A 252 -5.63 4.67 -8.55
C PRO A 252 -6.18 3.41 -9.19
N HIS A 253 -5.34 2.55 -9.76
CA HIS A 253 -5.70 1.38 -10.58
C HIS A 253 -6.61 1.69 -11.79
N LEU A 254 -6.71 2.96 -12.20
CA LEU A 254 -7.57 3.40 -13.31
C LEU A 254 -6.86 3.35 -14.67
N GLY A 255 -5.57 3.68 -14.70
CA GLY A 255 -4.78 3.70 -15.94
C GLY A 255 -3.82 2.52 -16.06
N ALA A 256 -3.51 1.88 -14.97
CA ALA A 256 -2.70 0.67 -14.87
C ALA A 256 -3.01 -0.04 -13.56
N VAL A 257 -3.04 -1.36 -13.59
CA VAL A 257 -3.20 -2.20 -12.39
C VAL A 257 -1.94 -3.04 -12.22
N PHE A 258 -1.24 -2.85 -11.13
CA PHE A 258 0.06 -3.50 -10.88
C PHE A 258 0.03 -5.03 -11.02
N HIS A 259 -1.06 -5.65 -10.63
CA HIS A 259 -1.22 -7.11 -10.64
C HIS A 259 -2.07 -7.64 -11.81
N ASP A 260 -2.50 -6.75 -12.72
CA ASP A 260 -3.26 -7.11 -13.92
C ASP A 260 -2.73 -6.36 -15.16
N PRO A 261 -1.79 -6.95 -15.91
CA PRO A 261 -1.20 -6.31 -17.08
C PRO A 261 -2.19 -6.11 -18.24
N THR A 262 -3.40 -6.66 -18.17
CA THR A 262 -4.43 -6.44 -19.20
C THR A 262 -5.09 -5.08 -19.08
N VAL A 263 -4.94 -4.39 -17.96
CA VAL A 263 -5.44 -3.04 -17.68
C VAL A 263 -4.30 -2.02 -17.86
N GLU A 264 -3.65 -2.01 -19.01
CA GLU A 264 -2.65 -1.00 -19.34
C GLU A 264 -3.17 -0.09 -20.46
N THR A 265 -3.34 1.21 -20.14
CA THR A 265 -3.70 2.24 -21.10
C THR A 265 -2.45 2.87 -21.74
N GLU A 266 -2.65 3.64 -22.81
CA GLU A 266 -1.56 4.42 -23.40
C GLU A 266 -0.86 5.32 -22.37
N ALA A 267 0.45 5.52 -22.51
CA ALA A 267 1.30 6.20 -21.54
C ALA A 267 0.79 7.59 -21.14
N GLU A 268 0.29 8.38 -22.09
CA GLU A 268 -0.24 9.72 -21.80
C GLU A 268 -1.57 9.66 -21.04
N THR A 269 -2.45 8.71 -21.36
CA THR A 269 -3.71 8.47 -20.64
C THR A 269 -3.43 8.03 -19.22
N ARG A 270 -2.50 7.11 -19.04
CA ARG A 270 -2.04 6.63 -17.76
C ARG A 270 -1.51 7.77 -16.87
N PHE A 271 -0.63 8.60 -17.43
CA PHE A 271 -0.09 9.77 -16.75
C PHE A 271 -1.18 10.75 -16.32
N ARG A 272 -2.08 11.13 -17.26
CA ARG A 272 -3.17 12.08 -16.97
C ARG A 272 -4.14 11.54 -15.94
N THR A 273 -4.47 10.26 -16.00
CA THR A 273 -5.37 9.61 -15.04
C THR A 273 -4.80 9.66 -13.63
N TYR A 274 -3.51 9.36 -13.47
CA TYR A 274 -2.83 9.44 -12.18
C TYR A 274 -2.84 10.88 -11.61
N VAL A 275 -2.49 11.87 -12.43
CA VAL A 275 -2.49 13.27 -12.02
C VAL A 275 -3.91 13.76 -11.68
N GLU A 276 -4.91 13.40 -12.47
CA GLU A 276 -6.30 13.77 -12.18
C GLU A 276 -6.80 13.11 -10.88
N TYR A 277 -6.43 11.85 -10.64
CA TYR A 277 -6.75 11.18 -9.37
C TYR A 277 -6.18 11.93 -8.17
N GLY A 278 -4.91 12.30 -8.24
CA GLY A 278 -4.25 13.07 -7.19
C GLY A 278 -4.91 14.42 -6.93
N ARG A 279 -5.28 15.15 -7.99
CA ARG A 279 -5.99 16.44 -7.88
C ARG A 279 -7.37 16.30 -7.23
N ARG A 280 -8.14 15.28 -7.63
CA ARG A 280 -9.47 15.01 -7.05
C ARG A 280 -9.36 14.61 -5.58
N PHE A 281 -8.41 13.75 -5.26
CA PHE A 281 -8.19 13.35 -3.88
C PHE A 281 -7.75 14.53 -2.99
N ALA A 282 -6.85 15.39 -3.46
CA ALA A 282 -6.48 16.59 -2.71
C ALA A 282 -7.68 17.50 -2.41
N ARG A 283 -8.57 17.71 -3.40
CA ARG A 283 -9.83 18.46 -3.19
C ARG A 283 -10.74 17.79 -2.17
N LEU A 284 -10.88 16.44 -2.21
CA LEU A 284 -11.68 15.69 -1.23
C LEU A 284 -11.15 15.93 0.19
N VAL A 285 -9.84 15.90 0.38
CA VAL A 285 -9.22 16.18 1.69
C VAL A 285 -9.50 17.61 2.16
N GLU A 286 -9.38 18.61 1.28
CA GLU A 286 -9.73 20.00 1.60
C GLU A 286 -11.21 20.16 2.00
N GLU A 287 -12.12 19.49 1.32
CA GLU A 287 -13.54 19.47 1.68
C GLU A 287 -13.77 18.85 3.06
N CYS A 288 -13.11 17.71 3.36
CA CYS A 288 -13.16 17.09 4.69
C CYS A 288 -12.63 18.02 5.77
N GLN A 289 -11.52 18.73 5.53
CA GLN A 289 -10.98 19.72 6.48
C GLN A 289 -11.95 20.87 6.75
N LYS A 290 -12.56 21.42 5.69
CA LYS A 290 -13.56 22.49 5.83
C LYS A 290 -14.78 22.04 6.63
N SER A 291 -15.25 20.81 6.41
CA SER A 291 -16.41 20.26 7.16
C SER A 291 -16.14 20.06 8.66
N LEU A 292 -14.88 19.93 9.06
CA LEU A 292 -14.48 19.79 10.47
C LEU A 292 -14.34 21.15 11.19
N GLN A 293 -14.35 22.25 10.46
CA GLN A 293 -14.25 23.63 11.00
C GLN A 293 -15.63 24.29 11.20
N GLN A 294 -16.67 23.66 10.65
CA GLN A 294 -18.06 24.09 10.81
C GLN A 294 -18.71 23.42 12.03
#